data_358e4ea01e2f1cdac3a930c075527c95
#
_entry.id   358e4ea01e2f1cdac3a930c075527c95
#
_cell.length_a   1.000
_cell.length_b   1.000
_cell.length_c   1.000
_cell.angle_alpha   90.00
_cell.angle_beta   90.00
_cell.angle_gamma   90.00
#
_symmetry.space_group_name_H-M   'P 1'
#
loop_
_entity.id
_entity.type
_entity.pdbx_description
1 polymer ?
#
loop_
_entity_poly.entity_id
_entity_poly.type
_entity_poly.pdbx_seq_one_letter_code
_entity_poly.pdbx_strand_id
1 'polypeptide(L)'
;MAQAVDWDRTWATDRERMELAVELSRQNVEHRTGGPFGAAIFERSGRLVGVGVNSVVRLDNSALHAEMVAFMMAQHRAGSFTLAAPGQPPHELFTSCEPCAMCLGAALWSGISRLVFGASGEDVRDLGFDEGPVFPQSHQYLAERGIGIEGGLLRAEACGVLRRYRELQGPLYNRVPAV
;
A
#
# COMPACT_ATOMS: atom_id res chain seq x y z
N MET A 1 18.42 4.08 8.70
CA MET A 1 18.21 4.59 7.32
C MET A 1 17.70 3.42 6.52
N ALA A 2 16.55 3.57 5.87
CA ALA A 2 16.05 2.56 4.94
C ALA A 2 17.16 2.24 3.93
N GLN A 3 17.41 0.95 3.65
CA GLN A 3 18.24 0.58 2.52
C GLN A 3 17.73 1.35 1.30
N ALA A 4 18.63 1.99 0.58
CA ALA A 4 18.23 2.76 -0.60
C ALA A 4 17.50 1.83 -1.58
N VAL A 5 16.29 2.22 -1.95
CA VAL A 5 15.50 1.48 -2.94
C VAL A 5 16.24 1.54 -4.27
N ASP A 6 16.47 0.39 -4.89
CA ASP A 6 17.08 0.31 -6.21
C ASP A 6 16.06 0.69 -7.29
N TRP A 7 16.12 1.92 -7.75
CA TRP A 7 15.21 2.49 -8.75
C TRP A 7 15.51 2.02 -10.18
N ASP A 8 16.72 1.53 -10.42
CA ASP A 8 17.18 1.09 -11.75
C ASP A 8 16.92 -0.41 -11.96
N ARG A 9 16.61 -1.13 -10.89
CA ARG A 9 16.26 -2.54 -10.95
C ARG A 9 14.93 -2.75 -11.69
N THR A 10 14.88 -3.76 -12.56
CA THR A 10 13.62 -4.31 -13.07
C THR A 10 13.07 -5.38 -12.13
N TRP A 11 11.86 -5.18 -11.64
CA TRP A 11 11.13 -6.08 -10.75
C TRP A 11 10.24 -6.99 -11.61
N ALA A 12 10.77 -8.14 -11.98
CA ALA A 12 10.19 -8.96 -13.07
C ALA A 12 8.91 -9.69 -12.66
N THR A 13 8.80 -10.10 -11.39
CA THR A 13 7.70 -10.94 -10.89
C THR A 13 6.86 -10.21 -9.84
N ASP A 14 5.60 -10.60 -9.74
CA ASP A 14 4.71 -10.10 -8.69
C ASP A 14 5.25 -10.40 -7.29
N ARG A 15 5.89 -11.56 -7.13
CA ARG A 15 6.52 -11.93 -5.87
C ARG A 15 7.58 -10.92 -5.47
N GLU A 16 8.51 -10.55 -6.35
CA GLU A 16 9.55 -9.56 -6.07
C GLU A 16 8.94 -8.18 -5.73
N ARG A 17 7.90 -7.77 -6.46
CA ARG A 17 7.19 -6.50 -6.23
C ARG A 17 6.53 -6.47 -4.86
N MET A 18 5.88 -7.57 -4.46
CA MET A 18 5.28 -7.70 -3.14
C MET A 18 6.32 -7.80 -2.04
N GLU A 19 7.45 -8.49 -2.28
CA GLU A 19 8.58 -8.52 -1.35
C GLU A 19 9.07 -7.10 -1.03
N LEU A 20 9.13 -6.20 -2.01
CA LEU A 20 9.45 -4.80 -1.76
C LEU A 20 8.43 -4.11 -0.85
N ALA A 21 7.12 -4.27 -1.14
CA ALA A 21 6.07 -3.65 -0.32
C ALA A 21 6.10 -4.14 1.13
N VAL A 22 6.29 -5.44 1.35
CA VAL A 22 6.43 -6.05 2.68
C VAL A 22 7.73 -5.59 3.36
N GLU A 23 8.83 -5.49 2.63
CA GLU A 23 10.10 -5.02 3.18
C GLU A 23 10.03 -3.55 3.62
N LEU A 24 9.39 -2.68 2.83
CA LEU A 24 9.12 -1.29 3.21
C LEU A 24 8.31 -1.20 4.51
N SER A 25 7.26 -2.02 4.62
CA SER A 25 6.46 -2.16 5.84
C SER A 25 7.32 -2.58 7.03
N ARG A 26 8.15 -3.62 6.85
CA ARG A 26 9.03 -4.15 7.90
C ARG A 26 10.04 -3.11 8.37
N GLN A 27 10.70 -2.41 7.46
CA GLN A 27 11.67 -1.36 7.82
C GLN A 27 11.00 -0.21 8.58
N ASN A 28 9.78 0.18 8.16
CA ASN A 28 9.03 1.22 8.86
C ASN A 28 8.77 0.85 10.33
N VAL A 29 8.47 -0.41 10.60
CA VAL A 29 8.26 -0.95 11.95
C VAL A 29 9.56 -1.03 12.74
N GLU A 30 10.60 -1.65 12.17
CA GLU A 30 11.88 -1.86 12.89
C GLU A 30 12.58 -0.55 13.23
N HIS A 31 12.48 0.45 12.36
CA HIS A 31 13.01 1.79 12.63
C HIS A 31 12.06 2.69 13.41
N ARG A 32 10.86 2.20 13.80
CA ARG A 32 9.84 2.96 14.52
C ARG A 32 9.47 4.29 13.84
N THR A 33 9.42 4.29 12.51
CA THR A 33 9.12 5.48 11.70
C THR A 33 7.65 5.60 11.31
N GLY A 34 6.82 4.56 11.57
CA GLY A 34 5.38 4.60 11.31
C GLY A 34 4.70 3.25 11.50
N GLY A 35 3.47 3.13 11.03
CA GLY A 35 2.66 1.92 11.11
C GLY A 35 3.15 0.80 10.17
N PRO A 36 2.60 -0.43 10.32
CA PRO A 36 3.11 -1.64 9.67
C PRO A 36 2.64 -1.77 8.21
N PHE A 37 2.71 -0.68 7.44
CA PHE A 37 2.21 -0.63 6.07
C PHE A 37 3.25 -0.07 5.12
N GLY A 38 3.39 -0.75 3.98
CA GLY A 38 4.29 -0.39 2.89
C GLY A 38 3.63 -0.63 1.54
N ALA A 39 3.92 0.24 0.57
CA ALA A 39 3.34 0.17 -0.77
C ALA A 39 4.37 0.54 -1.83
N ALA A 40 4.23 -0.04 -3.02
CA ALA A 40 5.06 0.26 -4.17
C ALA A 40 4.23 0.26 -5.45
N ILE A 41 4.50 1.18 -6.35
CA ILE A 41 3.83 1.29 -7.66
C ILE A 41 4.84 1.00 -8.75
N PHE A 42 4.46 0.12 -9.65
CA PHE A 42 5.27 -0.29 -10.78
C PHE A 42 4.53 -0.04 -12.10
N GLU A 43 5.28 0.23 -13.15
CA GLU A 43 4.78 -0.07 -14.48
C GLU A 43 4.67 -1.58 -14.67
N ARG A 44 3.79 -2.02 -15.54
CA ARG A 44 3.67 -3.45 -15.87
C ARG A 44 4.99 -4.06 -16.36
N SER A 45 5.86 -3.27 -16.96
CA SER A 45 7.24 -3.65 -17.35
C SER A 45 8.14 -4.07 -16.18
N GLY A 46 7.77 -3.73 -14.95
CA GLY A 46 8.58 -3.96 -13.75
C GLY A 46 9.41 -2.75 -13.32
N ARG A 47 9.30 -1.61 -14.00
CA ARG A 47 9.94 -0.37 -13.56
C ARG A 47 9.23 0.21 -12.34
N LEU A 48 9.97 0.46 -11.28
CA LEU A 48 9.46 1.09 -10.05
C LEU A 48 9.25 2.59 -10.28
N VAL A 49 8.05 3.08 -9.94
CA VAL A 49 7.69 4.51 -10.12
C VAL A 49 7.33 5.23 -8.84
N GLY A 50 6.94 4.51 -7.79
CA GLY A 50 6.64 5.12 -6.50
C GLY A 50 6.74 4.12 -5.36
N VAL A 51 7.12 4.60 -4.18
CA VAL A 51 7.09 3.84 -2.93
C VAL A 51 6.46 4.67 -1.83
N GLY A 52 5.90 4.00 -0.84
CA GLY A 52 5.34 4.65 0.32
C GLY A 52 5.41 3.78 1.57
N VAL A 53 5.57 4.42 2.69
CA VAL A 53 5.40 3.82 4.03
C VAL A 53 4.43 4.67 4.82
N ASN A 54 3.71 4.04 5.73
CA ASN A 54 2.79 4.77 6.60
C ASN A 54 3.54 5.81 7.44
N SER A 55 3.13 7.05 7.35
CA SER A 55 3.75 8.20 8.00
C SER A 55 2.77 9.03 8.84
N VAL A 56 1.60 8.47 9.15
CA VAL A 56 0.51 9.16 9.87
C VAL A 56 0.99 9.79 11.17
N VAL A 57 1.54 8.98 12.07
CA VAL A 57 1.98 9.45 13.39
C VAL A 57 3.21 10.34 13.29
N ARG A 58 4.15 10.00 12.41
CA ARG A 58 5.41 10.74 12.28
C ARG A 58 5.23 12.17 11.76
N LEU A 59 4.23 12.37 10.90
CA LEU A 59 4.00 13.65 10.21
C LEU A 59 2.66 14.30 10.60
N ASP A 60 2.00 13.80 11.67
CA ASP A 60 0.73 14.30 12.19
C ASP A 60 -0.33 14.52 11.07
N ASN A 61 -0.45 13.53 10.17
CA ASN A 61 -1.34 13.62 9.03
C ASN A 61 -2.01 12.28 8.74
N SER A 62 -3.31 12.19 9.01
CA SER A 62 -4.12 10.97 8.85
C SER A 62 -4.23 10.48 7.41
N ALA A 63 -3.93 11.31 6.41
CA ALA A 63 -3.98 10.92 5.01
C ALA A 63 -2.69 10.21 4.53
N LEU A 64 -1.61 10.20 5.31
CA LEU A 64 -0.31 9.66 4.90
C LEU A 64 -0.20 8.14 5.12
N HIS A 65 -1.17 7.39 4.61
CA HIS A 65 -1.07 5.94 4.45
C HIS A 65 0.00 5.58 3.41
N ALA A 66 0.50 4.35 3.44
CA ALA A 66 1.57 3.91 2.55
C ALA A 66 1.19 4.06 1.07
N GLU A 67 -0.03 3.68 0.70
CA GLU A 67 -0.56 3.77 -0.66
C GLU A 67 -0.67 5.23 -1.11
N MET A 68 -1.15 6.12 -0.22
CA MET A 68 -1.28 7.55 -0.50
C MET A 68 0.09 8.17 -0.79
N VAL A 69 1.10 7.84 0.02
CA VAL A 69 2.48 8.30 -0.20
C VAL A 69 3.04 7.75 -1.52
N ALA A 70 2.79 6.47 -1.83
CA ALA A 70 3.20 5.87 -3.09
C ALA A 70 2.53 6.55 -4.31
N PHE A 71 1.22 6.84 -4.24
CA PHE A 71 0.51 7.57 -5.30
C PHE A 71 1.06 8.98 -5.49
N MET A 72 1.27 9.75 -4.41
CA MET A 72 1.84 11.09 -4.49
C MET A 72 3.21 11.07 -5.18
N MET A 73 4.07 10.12 -4.81
CA MET A 73 5.39 9.97 -5.43
C MET A 73 5.29 9.59 -6.91
N ALA A 74 4.48 8.58 -7.25
CA ALA A 74 4.34 8.08 -8.61
C ALA A 74 3.77 9.14 -9.56
N GLN A 75 2.71 9.84 -9.14
CA GLN A 75 2.08 10.91 -9.91
C GLN A 75 3.01 12.11 -10.09
N HIS A 76 3.77 12.47 -9.05
CA HIS A 76 4.79 13.52 -9.16
C HIS A 76 5.87 13.16 -10.20
N ARG A 77 6.38 11.93 -10.16
CA ARG A 77 7.39 11.43 -11.12
C ARG A 77 6.84 11.31 -12.55
N ALA A 78 5.57 10.95 -12.68
CA ALA A 78 4.89 10.90 -13.98
C ALA A 78 4.53 12.29 -14.53
N GLY A 79 4.65 13.35 -13.72
CA GLY A 79 4.23 14.70 -14.09
C GLY A 79 2.74 14.81 -14.38
N SER A 80 1.91 13.97 -13.77
CA SER A 80 0.48 13.87 -14.03
C SER A 80 -0.31 13.54 -12.77
N PHE A 81 -1.52 14.08 -12.64
CA PHE A 81 -2.45 13.72 -11.56
C PHE A 81 -3.05 12.32 -11.72
N THR A 82 -2.82 11.65 -12.83
CA THR A 82 -3.28 10.28 -13.09
C THR A 82 -2.17 9.45 -13.73
N LEU A 83 -2.12 8.18 -13.37
CA LEU A 83 -1.20 7.19 -13.93
C LEU A 83 -1.75 6.53 -15.22
N ALA A 84 -2.94 6.96 -15.68
CA ALA A 84 -3.57 6.52 -16.93
C ALA A 84 -3.60 7.63 -17.98
N ALA A 85 -2.72 8.63 -17.89
CA ALA A 85 -2.64 9.69 -18.90
C ALA A 85 -2.26 9.10 -20.28
N PRO A 86 -2.69 9.73 -21.39
CA PRO A 86 -2.32 9.28 -22.72
C PRO A 86 -0.80 9.11 -22.88
N GLY A 87 -0.38 7.93 -23.37
CA GLY A 87 1.03 7.58 -23.52
C GLY A 87 1.70 6.99 -22.28
N GLN A 88 1.04 6.98 -21.15
CA GLN A 88 1.54 6.28 -19.96
C GLN A 88 1.33 4.76 -20.08
N PRO A 89 2.30 3.93 -19.63
CA PRO A 89 2.10 2.49 -19.54
C PRO A 89 1.10 2.16 -18.43
N PRO A 90 0.51 0.95 -18.42
CA PRO A 90 -0.29 0.49 -17.29
C PRO A 90 0.54 0.42 -16.01
N HIS A 91 -0.02 0.94 -14.92
CA HIS A 91 0.59 0.93 -13.59
C HIS A 91 -0.15 -0.02 -12.64
N GLU A 92 0.60 -0.59 -11.71
CA GLU A 92 0.12 -1.58 -10.73
C GLU A 92 0.58 -1.19 -9.33
N LEU A 93 -0.34 -1.27 -8.36
CA LEU A 93 -0.05 -1.04 -6.94
C LEU A 93 0.16 -2.39 -6.26
N PHE A 94 1.25 -2.52 -5.51
CA PHE A 94 1.50 -3.59 -4.56
C PHE A 94 1.54 -3.00 -3.15
N THR A 95 0.73 -3.54 -2.24
CA THR A 95 0.66 -3.07 -0.85
C THR A 95 0.70 -4.23 0.13
N SER A 96 1.40 -4.06 1.25
CA SER A 96 1.59 -5.11 2.26
C SER A 96 0.28 -5.59 2.87
N CYS A 97 -0.75 -4.74 2.89
CA CYS A 97 -2.07 -5.06 3.43
C CYS A 97 -3.16 -4.59 2.48
N GLU A 98 -4.35 -5.19 2.59
CA GLU A 98 -5.54 -4.75 1.89
C GLU A 98 -5.80 -3.26 2.16
N PRO A 99 -6.03 -2.43 1.12
CA PRO A 99 -6.24 -1.01 1.30
C PRO A 99 -7.53 -0.69 2.06
N CYS A 100 -7.45 0.26 2.98
CA CYS A 100 -8.61 0.83 3.67
C CYS A 100 -9.53 1.61 2.71
N ALA A 101 -10.70 2.04 3.19
CA ALA A 101 -11.70 2.77 2.38
C ALA A 101 -11.11 4.02 1.69
N MET A 102 -10.23 4.78 2.38
CA MET A 102 -9.57 5.96 1.80
C MET A 102 -8.63 5.56 0.64
N CYS A 103 -7.82 4.52 0.82
CA CYS A 103 -6.84 4.08 -0.17
C CYS A 103 -7.51 3.41 -1.38
N LEU A 104 -8.64 2.69 -1.19
CA LEU A 104 -9.45 2.18 -2.30
C LEU A 104 -10.02 3.31 -3.15
N GLY A 105 -10.51 4.39 -2.52
CA GLY A 105 -10.97 5.58 -3.23
C GLY A 105 -9.84 6.24 -4.02
N ALA A 106 -8.66 6.35 -3.43
CA ALA A 106 -7.48 6.88 -4.12
C ALA A 106 -7.06 5.98 -5.31
N ALA A 107 -7.07 4.66 -5.13
CA ALA A 107 -6.78 3.70 -6.20
C ALA A 107 -7.70 3.90 -7.41
N LEU A 108 -9.00 4.11 -7.16
CA LEU A 108 -10.00 4.38 -8.20
C LEU A 108 -9.64 5.58 -9.10
N TRP A 109 -9.11 6.65 -8.49
CA TRP A 109 -8.82 7.90 -9.22
C TRP A 109 -7.37 8.01 -9.70
N SER A 110 -6.48 7.18 -9.16
CA SER A 110 -5.06 7.21 -9.49
C SER A 110 -4.74 6.81 -10.93
N GLY A 111 -5.62 6.01 -11.55
CA GLY A 111 -5.41 5.47 -12.90
C GLY A 111 -4.57 4.18 -12.93
N ILE A 112 -4.41 3.48 -11.80
CA ILE A 112 -3.80 2.14 -11.83
C ILE A 112 -4.72 1.13 -12.51
N SER A 113 -4.14 0.09 -13.11
CA SER A 113 -4.87 -0.99 -13.76
C SER A 113 -4.98 -2.27 -12.90
N ARG A 114 -4.17 -2.36 -11.82
CA ARG A 114 -4.15 -3.53 -10.94
C ARG A 114 -3.71 -3.15 -9.53
N LEU A 115 -4.31 -3.82 -8.55
CA LEU A 115 -4.02 -3.72 -7.14
C LEU A 115 -3.76 -5.12 -6.58
N VAL A 116 -2.61 -5.32 -5.95
CA VAL A 116 -2.21 -6.58 -5.33
C VAL A 116 -1.88 -6.33 -3.87
N PHE A 117 -2.45 -7.12 -2.95
CA PHE A 117 -2.20 -6.96 -1.52
C PHE A 117 -1.79 -8.26 -0.83
N GLY A 118 -1.07 -8.12 0.29
CA GLY A 118 -0.60 -9.22 1.13
C GLY A 118 -1.62 -9.65 2.17
N ALA A 119 -1.56 -9.08 3.37
CA ALA A 119 -2.51 -9.35 4.46
C ALA A 119 -3.90 -8.82 4.14
N SER A 120 -4.94 -9.50 4.61
CA SER A 120 -6.32 -9.06 4.42
C SER A 120 -6.72 -7.95 5.42
N GLY A 121 -7.81 -7.24 5.12
CA GLY A 121 -8.39 -6.27 6.04
C GLY A 121 -8.83 -6.89 7.37
N GLU A 122 -9.16 -8.18 7.39
CA GLU A 122 -9.44 -8.93 8.63
C GLU A 122 -8.16 -9.05 9.48
N ASP A 123 -7.02 -9.43 8.88
CA ASP A 123 -5.73 -9.49 9.57
C ASP A 123 -5.35 -8.14 10.20
N VAL A 124 -5.68 -7.03 9.52
CA VAL A 124 -5.40 -5.67 10.01
C VAL A 124 -6.35 -5.28 11.14
N ARG A 125 -7.64 -5.61 11.03
CA ARG A 125 -8.63 -5.39 12.10
C ARG A 125 -8.31 -6.20 13.35
N ASP A 126 -7.78 -7.42 13.21
CA ASP A 126 -7.34 -8.26 14.34
C ASP A 126 -6.17 -7.61 15.11
N LEU A 127 -5.38 -6.77 14.46
CA LEU A 127 -4.37 -5.95 15.12
C LEU A 127 -5.00 -4.77 15.89
N GLY A 128 -6.19 -4.33 15.49
CA GLY A 128 -6.97 -3.26 16.12
C GLY A 128 -7.04 -1.97 15.33
N PHE A 129 -6.63 -1.95 14.07
CA PHE A 129 -6.85 -0.81 13.18
C PHE A 129 -8.29 -0.79 12.66
N ASP A 130 -8.79 0.39 12.35
CA ASP A 130 -10.05 0.60 11.65
C ASP A 130 -9.77 0.87 10.16
N GLU A 131 -10.31 0.00 9.30
CA GLU A 131 -10.14 0.10 7.85
C GLU A 131 -11.29 0.87 7.17
N GLY A 132 -12.25 1.33 7.97
CA GLY A 132 -13.45 1.99 7.47
C GLY A 132 -14.39 1.05 6.70
N PRO A 133 -15.32 1.60 5.91
CA PRO A 133 -16.37 0.85 5.21
C PRO A 133 -15.81 0.17 3.94
N VAL A 134 -15.01 -0.88 4.12
CA VAL A 134 -14.56 -1.77 3.04
C VAL A 134 -15.46 -2.99 2.99
N PHE A 135 -16.15 -3.20 1.88
CA PHE A 135 -17.10 -4.28 1.64
C PHE A 135 -16.70 -5.09 0.41
N PRO A 136 -17.18 -6.32 0.23
CA PRO A 136 -16.97 -7.07 -1.02
C PRO A 136 -17.37 -6.29 -2.28
N GLN A 137 -18.43 -5.46 -2.19
CA GLN A 137 -18.90 -4.58 -3.26
C GLN A 137 -17.87 -3.47 -3.59
N SER A 138 -17.00 -3.08 -2.66
CA SER A 138 -15.94 -2.10 -2.93
C SER A 138 -14.94 -2.65 -3.96
N HIS A 139 -14.55 -3.90 -3.82
CA HIS A 139 -13.67 -4.58 -4.79
C HIS A 139 -14.38 -4.80 -6.12
N GLN A 140 -15.64 -5.23 -6.10
CA GLN A 140 -16.45 -5.38 -7.32
C GLN A 140 -16.56 -4.04 -8.09
N TYR A 141 -16.79 -2.93 -7.38
CA TYR A 141 -16.86 -1.61 -7.97
C TYR A 141 -15.57 -1.19 -8.69
N LEU A 142 -14.40 -1.50 -8.13
CA LEU A 142 -13.12 -1.24 -8.78
C LEU A 142 -12.92 -2.17 -10.00
N ALA A 143 -13.27 -3.44 -9.87
CA ALA A 143 -13.15 -4.42 -10.95
C ALA A 143 -14.01 -4.04 -12.18
N GLU A 144 -15.25 -3.56 -11.96
CA GLU A 144 -16.15 -3.04 -13.01
C GLU A 144 -15.56 -1.81 -13.73
N ARG A 145 -14.58 -1.14 -13.14
CA ARG A 145 -13.83 -0.01 -13.73
C ARG A 145 -12.48 -0.40 -14.30
N GLY A 146 -12.25 -1.70 -14.45
CA GLY A 146 -11.05 -2.23 -15.10
C GLY A 146 -9.83 -2.33 -14.18
N ILE A 147 -9.98 -2.20 -12.86
CA ILE A 147 -8.90 -2.39 -11.90
C ILE A 147 -8.92 -3.84 -11.42
N GLY A 148 -7.96 -4.66 -11.86
CA GLY A 148 -7.79 -6.02 -11.36
C GLY A 148 -7.38 -6.02 -9.88
N ILE A 149 -7.98 -6.89 -9.06
CA ILE A 149 -7.65 -6.98 -7.63
C ILE A 149 -7.25 -8.41 -7.29
N GLU A 150 -6.11 -8.55 -6.62
CA GLU A 150 -5.59 -9.84 -6.14
C GLU A 150 -5.13 -9.71 -4.69
N GLY A 151 -5.53 -10.65 -3.84
CA GLY A 151 -5.17 -10.66 -2.43
C GLY A 151 -4.41 -11.92 -2.02
N GLY A 152 -3.69 -11.82 -0.89
CA GLY A 152 -3.04 -12.94 -0.25
C GLY A 152 -1.62 -13.25 -0.74
N LEU A 153 -1.05 -12.42 -1.61
CA LEU A 153 0.33 -12.62 -2.05
C LEU A 153 1.31 -12.28 -0.90
N LEU A 154 2.11 -13.27 -0.48
CA LEU A 154 3.01 -13.16 0.69
C LEU A 154 2.25 -12.78 1.99
N ARG A 155 1.01 -13.26 2.15
CA ARG A 155 0.19 -12.96 3.33
C ARG A 155 0.88 -13.31 4.64
N ALA A 156 1.55 -14.44 4.71
CA ALA A 156 2.22 -14.91 5.93
C ALA A 156 3.34 -13.95 6.36
N GLU A 157 4.12 -13.44 5.41
CA GLU A 157 5.19 -12.47 5.61
C GLU A 157 4.62 -11.11 6.05
N ALA A 158 3.58 -10.63 5.38
CA ALA A 158 2.89 -9.38 5.73
C ALA A 158 2.28 -9.46 7.14
N CYS A 159 1.56 -10.55 7.48
CA CYS A 159 1.06 -10.79 8.83
C CYS A 159 2.19 -10.90 9.87
N GLY A 160 3.38 -11.36 9.47
CA GLY A 160 4.58 -11.35 10.32
C GLY A 160 4.95 -9.92 10.75
N VAL A 161 4.88 -8.96 9.84
CA VAL A 161 5.13 -7.54 10.15
C VAL A 161 4.06 -6.97 11.07
N LEU A 162 2.77 -7.30 10.85
CA LEU A 162 1.67 -6.90 11.73
C LEU A 162 1.89 -7.40 13.17
N ARG A 163 2.26 -8.68 13.34
CA ARG A 163 2.59 -9.25 14.66
C ARG A 163 3.76 -8.54 15.30
N ARG A 164 4.83 -8.28 14.52
CA ARG A 164 6.02 -7.57 15.01
C ARG A 164 5.67 -6.17 15.51
N TYR A 165 4.80 -5.45 14.80
CA TYR A 165 4.31 -4.14 15.24
C TYR A 165 3.58 -4.20 16.58
N ARG A 166 2.74 -5.23 16.79
CA ARG A 166 2.06 -5.48 18.07
C ARG A 166 3.06 -5.76 19.20
N GLU A 167 4.07 -6.61 18.95
CA GLU A 167 5.14 -6.90 19.92
C GLU A 167 5.89 -5.64 20.36
N LEU A 168 6.15 -4.74 19.43
CA LEU A 168 6.80 -3.46 19.68
C LEU A 168 5.86 -2.40 20.29
N GLN A 169 4.60 -2.78 20.58
CA GLN A 169 3.57 -1.88 21.11
C GLN A 169 3.39 -0.61 20.28
N GLY A 170 3.43 -0.74 18.95
CA GLY A 170 3.22 0.35 18.02
C GLY A 170 1.86 1.04 18.23
N PRO A 171 1.78 2.37 18.10
CA PRO A 171 0.55 3.11 18.32
C PRO A 171 -0.53 2.75 17.29
N LEU A 172 -1.76 2.54 17.77
CA LEU A 172 -2.94 2.38 16.92
C LEU A 172 -3.57 3.76 16.71
N TYR A 173 -3.62 4.19 15.47
CA TYR A 173 -4.22 5.45 15.02
C TYR A 173 -5.49 5.17 14.18
N ASN A 174 -6.23 6.21 13.83
CA ASN A 174 -7.50 6.11 13.07
C ASN A 174 -8.58 5.27 13.77
N ARG A 175 -8.51 5.14 15.09
CA ARG A 175 -9.61 4.53 15.85
C ARG A 175 -10.72 5.55 16.03
N VAL A 176 -11.95 5.13 15.70
CA VAL A 176 -13.13 5.87 16.17
C VAL A 176 -13.23 5.62 17.68
N PRO A 177 -13.22 6.68 18.53
CA PRO A 177 -13.48 6.51 19.95
C PRO A 177 -14.80 5.76 20.16
N ALA A 178 -14.84 4.78 21.06
CA ALA A 178 -16.12 4.19 21.48
C ALA A 178 -17.00 5.31 22.04
N VAL A 179 -18.18 5.50 21.47
CA VAL A 179 -19.21 6.46 21.92
C VAL A 179 -19.83 5.91 23.21
#